data_9b88817bdef66e9d213294d351112ce4
#
_entry.id   9b88817bdef66e9d213294d351112ce4
#
_cell.length_a   1.000
_cell.length_b   1.000
_cell.length_c   1.000
_cell.angle_alpha   90.00
_cell.angle_beta   90.00
_cell.angle_gamma   90.00
#
_symmetry.space_group_name_H-M   'P 1'
#
loop_
_entity.id
_entity.type
_entity.pdbx_description
1 polymer ?
#
loop_
_entity_poly.entity_id
_entity_poly.type
_entity_poly.pdbx_seq_one_letter_code
_entity_poly.pdbx_strand_id
1 'polypeptide(L)'
;MPTRKRQPRSDVARPRPRSTVRAQRSSIRAWLVLLVLLVIVAAASLGQLNPLNALEAIRGVGFSRPSTPNVDLAGSRPSAALQSRLDSAVAVSRGTVGAVVVDLEGGGQAAIAADRQFPAASLFKLPILVEVLAQEQLNRLDEDDLLEVRQEDWTDGSGVLQARVGDRLSVRELTRLMIQDSDNIAALVLLNAVGSNNVNATLDRLGLRGTRVVDRRRGERGEHVTTARDTATLLSIVASGQLIDPTTSEAALRLLEQPQAHTWLAESLPWWVKIAHKWGDLPTARHDAGIVFSPRGTFVSVVLTEGVAPDEAQRTIARTAQAAYDYLGSSVRTRSASST
;
A
#
# COMPACT_ATOMS: atom_id res chain seq x y z
N MET A 1 36.45 46.83 39.09
CA MET A 1 35.11 47.02 38.47
C MET A 1 35.01 46.12 37.26
N PRO A 2 34.21 45.05 37.29
CA PRO A 2 34.02 44.17 36.13
C PRO A 2 32.75 44.53 35.37
N THR A 3 32.88 44.66 34.06
CA THR A 3 31.83 45.00 33.07
C THR A 3 30.87 43.83 32.88
N ARG A 4 29.57 44.09 33.08
CA ARG A 4 28.46 43.15 32.82
C ARG A 4 28.25 42.98 31.31
N LYS A 5 28.48 41.74 30.80
CA LYS A 5 28.03 41.32 29.48
C LYS A 5 26.52 41.07 29.50
N ARG A 6 25.77 41.74 28.62
CA ARG A 6 24.33 41.48 28.36
C ARG A 6 24.22 40.22 27.51
N GLN A 7 23.39 39.27 27.94
CA GLN A 7 22.94 38.11 27.14
C GLN A 7 21.85 38.60 26.14
N PRO A 8 21.82 38.04 24.92
CA PRO A 8 20.73 38.31 23.97
C PRO A 8 19.48 37.50 24.36
N ARG A 9 18.32 38.17 24.29
CA ARG A 9 17.01 37.56 24.45
C ARG A 9 16.71 36.61 23.29
N SER A 10 16.36 35.37 23.60
CA SER A 10 15.81 34.42 22.62
C SER A 10 14.41 34.84 22.20
N ASP A 11 14.23 35.13 20.93
CA ASP A 11 12.93 35.33 20.30
C ASP A 11 12.19 33.99 20.26
N VAL A 12 11.16 33.87 21.09
CA VAL A 12 10.20 32.78 21.06
C VAL A 12 9.29 32.99 19.88
N ALA A 13 9.49 32.18 18.82
CA ALA A 13 8.64 32.18 17.64
C ALA A 13 7.21 31.80 18.02
N ARG A 14 6.24 32.69 17.74
CA ARG A 14 4.80 32.43 17.92
C ARG A 14 4.36 31.34 16.93
N PRO A 15 3.55 30.35 17.35
CA PRO A 15 3.01 29.35 16.46
C PRO A 15 2.06 29.99 15.44
N ARG A 16 2.21 29.61 14.16
CA ARG A 16 1.30 30.00 13.07
C ARG A 16 -0.09 29.42 13.29
N PRO A 17 -1.19 30.13 12.97
CA PRO A 17 -2.54 29.58 13.12
C PRO A 17 -2.74 28.40 12.15
N ARG A 18 -3.25 27.29 12.70
CA ARG A 18 -3.62 26.06 11.96
C ARG A 18 -4.72 26.38 10.96
N SER A 19 -4.64 25.76 9.79
CA SER A 19 -5.61 25.91 8.70
C SER A 19 -7.03 25.53 9.12
N THR A 20 -7.94 26.48 9.11
CA THR A 20 -9.37 26.38 9.48
C THR A 20 -10.22 25.58 8.47
N VAL A 21 -9.63 25.10 7.38
CA VAL A 21 -10.37 24.45 6.28
C VAL A 21 -10.90 23.05 6.64
N ARG A 22 -10.21 22.31 7.52
CA ARG A 22 -10.61 20.93 7.89
C ARG A 22 -11.75 20.91 8.90
N ALA A 23 -11.76 21.86 9.86
CA ALA A 23 -12.84 22.01 10.83
C ALA A 23 -14.17 22.44 10.16
N GLN A 24 -14.10 23.16 9.04
CA GLN A 24 -15.28 23.64 8.33
C GLN A 24 -15.99 22.54 7.53
N ARG A 25 -15.27 21.49 7.05
CA ARG A 25 -15.86 20.36 6.31
C ARG A 25 -16.54 19.34 7.24
N SER A 26 -16.02 19.11 8.45
CA SER A 26 -16.65 18.23 9.44
C SER A 26 -17.93 18.87 10.01
N SER A 27 -17.93 20.17 10.23
CA SER A 27 -19.10 20.89 10.70
C SER A 27 -20.24 20.91 9.67
N ILE A 28 -19.95 21.09 8.38
CA ILE A 28 -20.96 21.10 7.31
C ILE A 28 -21.65 19.73 7.19
N ARG A 29 -20.92 18.62 7.31
CA ARG A 29 -21.50 17.27 7.29
C ARG A 29 -22.34 16.98 8.51
N ALA A 30 -21.89 17.40 9.70
CA ALA A 30 -22.65 17.27 10.93
C ALA A 30 -23.95 18.10 10.86
N TRP A 31 -23.92 19.30 10.32
CA TRP A 31 -25.10 20.14 10.10
C TRP A 31 -26.07 19.56 9.09
N LEU A 32 -25.57 18.92 8.00
CA LEU A 32 -26.41 18.24 7.01
C LEU A 32 -27.13 17.03 7.62
N VAL A 33 -26.45 16.23 8.42
CA VAL A 33 -27.07 15.10 9.13
C VAL A 33 -28.12 15.59 10.14
N LEU A 34 -27.83 16.67 10.87
CA LEU A 34 -28.78 17.26 11.80
C LEU A 34 -30.01 17.84 11.10
N LEU A 35 -29.81 18.47 9.94
CA LEU A 35 -30.89 19.02 9.12
C LEU A 35 -31.81 17.91 8.56
N VAL A 36 -31.23 16.82 8.10
CA VAL A 36 -31.99 15.64 7.61
C VAL A 36 -32.78 15.01 8.74
N LEU A 37 -32.19 14.86 9.93
CA LEU A 37 -32.89 14.36 11.11
C LEU A 37 -34.03 15.29 11.54
N LEU A 38 -33.82 16.59 11.51
CA LEU A 38 -34.84 17.59 11.83
C LEU A 38 -36.02 17.56 10.84
N VAL A 39 -35.74 17.41 9.54
CA VAL A 39 -36.77 17.28 8.50
C VAL A 39 -37.57 15.98 8.66
N ILE A 40 -36.93 14.87 9.01
CA ILE A 40 -37.60 13.59 9.27
C ILE A 40 -38.48 13.68 10.51
N VAL A 41 -38.02 14.32 11.61
CA VAL A 41 -38.78 14.51 12.85
C VAL A 41 -39.97 15.44 12.58
N ALA A 42 -39.78 16.54 11.84
CA ALA A 42 -40.85 17.46 11.48
C ALA A 42 -41.92 16.78 10.59
N ALA A 43 -41.53 15.99 9.60
CA ALA A 43 -42.43 15.23 8.71
C ALA A 43 -43.20 14.13 9.46
N ALA A 44 -42.58 13.48 10.45
CA ALA A 44 -43.23 12.52 11.33
C ALA A 44 -44.25 13.20 12.30
N SER A 45 -43.91 14.37 12.78
CA SER A 45 -44.79 15.16 13.68
C SER A 45 -46.04 15.72 12.96
N LEU A 46 -45.96 15.89 11.64
CA LEU A 46 -47.06 16.34 10.80
C LEU A 46 -47.93 15.19 10.25
N GLY A 47 -47.70 13.95 10.69
CA GLY A 47 -48.46 12.77 10.26
C GLY A 47 -48.25 12.39 8.78
N GLN A 48 -47.26 12.98 8.12
CA GLN A 48 -47.00 12.76 6.71
C GLN A 48 -46.09 11.57 6.44
N LEU A 49 -45.42 10.98 7.47
CA LEU A 49 -44.55 9.81 7.36
C LEU A 49 -44.82 8.80 8.47
N ASN A 50 -45.02 7.53 8.08
CA ASN A 50 -45.06 6.45 9.05
C ASN A 50 -43.61 6.23 9.59
N PRO A 51 -43.38 6.15 10.92
CA PRO A 51 -42.03 5.98 11.51
C PRO A 51 -41.28 4.74 10.99
N LEU A 52 -42.01 3.70 10.54
CA LEU A 52 -41.40 2.51 9.93
C LEU A 52 -40.80 2.81 8.53
N ASN A 53 -41.45 3.66 7.75
CA ASN A 53 -40.95 4.08 6.43
C ASN A 53 -39.79 5.05 6.55
N ALA A 54 -39.70 5.84 7.63
CA ALA A 54 -38.53 6.69 7.92
C ALA A 54 -37.27 5.87 8.24
N LEU A 55 -37.43 4.74 8.93
CA LEU A 55 -36.33 3.79 9.20
C LEU A 55 -35.85 3.07 7.92
N GLU A 56 -36.77 2.78 6.98
CA GLU A 56 -36.39 2.22 5.67
C GLU A 56 -35.74 3.27 4.77
N ALA A 57 -36.18 4.52 4.84
CA ALA A 57 -35.54 5.63 4.10
C ALA A 57 -34.11 5.90 4.63
N ILE A 58 -33.87 5.77 5.95
CA ILE A 58 -32.53 5.87 6.54
C ILE A 58 -31.66 4.64 6.14
N ARG A 59 -32.25 3.45 6.02
CA ARG A 59 -31.59 2.28 5.46
C ARG A 59 -31.32 2.42 3.96
N GLY A 60 -32.17 3.16 3.23
CA GLY A 60 -32.03 3.45 1.80
C GLY A 60 -31.07 4.61 1.47
N VAL A 61 -30.69 5.46 2.44
CA VAL A 61 -29.51 6.31 2.35
C VAL A 61 -28.31 5.38 2.57
N GLY A 62 -28.16 4.44 1.63
CA GLY A 62 -26.96 3.63 1.53
C GLY A 62 -25.79 4.59 1.41
N PHE A 63 -24.91 4.58 2.39
CA PHE A 63 -23.52 4.87 2.09
C PHE A 63 -23.21 4.01 0.88
N SER A 64 -23.08 4.64 -0.28
CA SER A 64 -22.61 3.96 -1.47
C SER A 64 -21.31 3.32 -1.03
N ARG A 65 -21.33 1.98 -0.88
CA ARG A 65 -20.11 1.23 -0.66
C ARG A 65 -19.21 1.68 -1.80
N PRO A 66 -17.97 2.12 -1.54
CA PRO A 66 -17.05 2.40 -2.63
C PRO A 66 -17.09 1.15 -3.51
N SER A 67 -17.38 1.35 -4.79
CA SER A 67 -17.33 0.29 -5.79
C SER A 67 -15.99 -0.40 -5.62
N THR A 68 -15.99 -1.72 -5.49
CA THR A 68 -14.74 -2.49 -5.49
C THR A 68 -13.94 -2.04 -6.71
N PRO A 69 -12.68 -1.62 -6.54
CA PRO A 69 -11.86 -1.25 -7.69
C PRO A 69 -11.81 -2.46 -8.62
N ASN A 70 -12.34 -2.30 -9.81
CA ASN A 70 -12.34 -3.37 -10.80
C ASN A 70 -11.06 -3.25 -11.65
N VAL A 71 -9.90 -3.33 -10.98
CA VAL A 71 -8.65 -3.65 -11.67
C VAL A 71 -8.67 -5.16 -11.87
N ASP A 72 -9.42 -5.58 -12.87
CA ASP A 72 -9.48 -6.97 -13.28
C ASP A 72 -8.20 -7.29 -14.05
N LEU A 73 -7.17 -7.78 -13.32
CA LEU A 73 -6.01 -8.38 -13.99
C LEU A 73 -6.40 -9.63 -14.81
N ALA A 74 -7.58 -10.21 -14.57
CA ALA A 74 -8.14 -11.25 -15.43
C ALA A 74 -8.55 -10.67 -16.80
N GLY A 75 -8.82 -9.37 -16.90
CA GLY A 75 -9.01 -8.64 -18.17
C GLY A 75 -7.71 -8.28 -18.88
N SER A 76 -6.55 -8.35 -18.22
CA SER A 76 -5.25 -8.12 -18.85
C SER A 76 -4.92 -9.27 -19.80
N ARG A 77 -4.55 -8.93 -21.03
CA ARG A 77 -4.30 -9.93 -22.07
C ARG A 77 -2.91 -10.56 -21.91
N PRO A 78 -2.79 -11.91 -21.94
CA PRO A 78 -1.47 -12.54 -21.99
C PRO A 78 -0.66 -11.99 -23.16
N SER A 79 0.56 -11.51 -22.88
CA SER A 79 1.50 -11.05 -23.90
C SER A 79 2.56 -12.10 -24.12
N ALA A 80 2.51 -12.83 -25.23
CA ALA A 80 3.48 -13.90 -25.55
C ALA A 80 4.92 -13.37 -25.59
N ALA A 81 5.12 -12.13 -26.10
CA ALA A 81 6.45 -11.53 -26.16
C ALA A 81 6.98 -11.16 -24.77
N LEU A 82 6.13 -10.62 -23.90
CA LEU A 82 6.50 -10.33 -22.51
C LEU A 82 6.71 -11.62 -21.73
N GLN A 83 5.87 -12.65 -21.95
CA GLN A 83 6.01 -13.96 -21.32
C GLN A 83 7.35 -14.61 -21.64
N SER A 84 7.75 -14.65 -22.92
CA SER A 84 9.05 -15.21 -23.32
C SER A 84 10.23 -14.51 -22.65
N ARG A 85 10.16 -13.19 -22.46
CA ARG A 85 11.19 -12.42 -21.74
C ARG A 85 11.20 -12.74 -20.25
N LEU A 86 10.03 -12.85 -19.63
CA LEU A 86 9.88 -13.22 -18.23
C LEU A 86 10.43 -14.64 -18.00
N ASP A 87 10.05 -15.61 -18.85
CA ASP A 87 10.54 -16.99 -18.78
C ASP A 87 12.07 -17.03 -18.84
N SER A 88 12.67 -16.27 -19.76
CA SER A 88 14.14 -16.17 -19.91
C SER A 88 14.81 -15.55 -18.68
N ALA A 89 14.18 -14.52 -18.07
CA ALA A 89 14.73 -13.84 -16.90
C ALA A 89 14.79 -14.74 -15.65
N VAL A 90 13.85 -15.68 -15.52
CA VAL A 90 13.76 -16.58 -14.35
C VAL A 90 14.37 -17.96 -14.58
N ALA A 91 14.60 -18.36 -15.84
CA ALA A 91 15.00 -19.74 -16.21
C ALA A 91 16.28 -20.24 -15.52
N VAL A 92 17.18 -19.34 -15.12
CA VAL A 92 18.46 -19.70 -14.48
C VAL A 92 18.36 -19.78 -12.96
N SER A 93 17.22 -19.41 -12.38
CA SER A 93 17.04 -19.40 -10.94
C SER A 93 16.81 -20.82 -10.40
N ARG A 94 17.58 -21.19 -9.38
CA ARG A 94 17.39 -22.47 -8.66
C ARG A 94 16.52 -22.23 -7.44
N GLY A 95 15.39 -22.90 -7.36
CA GLY A 95 14.36 -22.74 -6.34
C GLY A 95 13.05 -22.31 -6.97
N THR A 96 12.13 -21.78 -6.17
CA THR A 96 10.81 -21.38 -6.67
C THR A 96 10.76 -19.88 -6.89
N VAL A 97 10.23 -19.47 -8.04
CA VAL A 97 10.00 -18.08 -8.40
C VAL A 97 8.54 -17.90 -8.78
N GLY A 98 7.86 -16.95 -8.14
CA GLY A 98 6.59 -16.41 -8.57
C GLY A 98 6.81 -15.01 -9.13
N ALA A 99 6.34 -14.73 -10.33
CA ALA A 99 6.52 -13.42 -10.93
C ALA A 99 5.30 -12.99 -11.72
N VAL A 100 5.03 -11.69 -11.68
CA VAL A 100 3.97 -11.05 -12.48
C VAL A 100 4.48 -9.70 -12.97
N VAL A 101 4.32 -9.46 -14.28
CA VAL A 101 4.52 -8.13 -14.89
C VAL A 101 3.23 -7.71 -15.56
N VAL A 102 2.79 -6.49 -15.29
CA VAL A 102 1.55 -5.91 -15.82
C VAL A 102 1.85 -4.58 -16.49
N ASP A 103 1.53 -4.47 -17.77
CA ASP A 103 1.52 -3.19 -18.52
C ASP A 103 0.21 -2.45 -18.21
N LEU A 104 0.27 -1.36 -17.46
CA LEU A 104 -0.92 -0.60 -17.05
C LEU A 104 -1.47 0.29 -18.18
N GLU A 105 -0.70 0.54 -19.24
CA GLU A 105 -1.12 1.36 -20.39
C GLU A 105 -1.69 0.49 -21.52
N GLY A 106 -0.98 -0.59 -21.87
CA GLY A 106 -1.35 -1.47 -22.98
C GLY A 106 -2.17 -2.69 -22.58
N GLY A 107 -2.36 -2.93 -21.29
CA GLY A 107 -3.16 -4.04 -20.76
C GLY A 107 -2.52 -5.42 -20.98
N GLY A 108 -1.21 -5.49 -21.30
CA GLY A 108 -0.48 -6.74 -21.44
C GLY A 108 0.02 -7.28 -20.10
N GLN A 109 0.05 -8.60 -19.92
CA GLN A 109 0.65 -9.22 -18.75
C GLN A 109 1.47 -10.48 -19.10
N ALA A 110 2.43 -10.78 -18.20
CA ALA A 110 3.13 -12.05 -18.14
C ALA A 110 3.18 -12.55 -16.71
N ALA A 111 3.15 -13.87 -16.51
CA ALA A 111 3.05 -14.44 -15.18
C ALA A 111 3.73 -15.81 -15.08
N ILE A 112 4.41 -16.07 -13.96
CA ILE A 112 5.00 -17.36 -13.60
C ILE A 112 4.57 -17.69 -12.18
N ALA A 113 4.00 -18.86 -11.94
CA ALA A 113 3.53 -19.33 -10.64
C ALA A 113 2.76 -18.24 -9.85
N ALA A 114 1.95 -17.42 -10.56
CA ALA A 114 1.37 -16.19 -10.07
C ALA A 114 0.48 -16.38 -8.85
N ASP A 115 -0.22 -17.51 -8.77
CA ASP A 115 -1.19 -17.84 -7.72
C ASP A 115 -0.61 -18.73 -6.60
N ARG A 116 0.67 -19.10 -6.73
CA ARG A 116 1.38 -19.81 -5.67
C ARG A 116 1.55 -18.89 -4.46
N GLN A 117 1.23 -19.40 -3.27
CA GLN A 117 1.53 -18.70 -2.02
C GLN A 117 3.01 -18.80 -1.67
N PHE A 118 3.56 -17.68 -1.21
CA PHE A 118 4.91 -17.53 -0.67
C PHE A 118 4.83 -16.94 0.73
N PRO A 119 5.80 -17.22 1.64
CA PRO A 119 5.99 -16.41 2.83
C PRO A 119 6.09 -14.95 2.42
N ALA A 120 5.25 -14.07 2.99
CA ALA A 120 5.15 -12.69 2.48
C ALA A 120 6.40 -11.84 2.76
N ALA A 121 7.28 -12.27 3.69
CA ALA A 121 8.33 -11.41 4.18
C ALA A 121 7.76 -10.02 4.50
N SER A 122 8.53 -8.93 4.30
CA SER A 122 8.03 -7.58 4.56
C SER A 122 6.96 -7.07 3.58
N LEU A 123 6.55 -7.86 2.58
CA LEU A 123 5.42 -7.48 1.72
C LEU A 123 4.08 -7.48 2.47
N PHE A 124 3.96 -8.17 3.62
CA PHE A 124 2.77 -8.09 4.47
C PHE A 124 2.46 -6.67 4.97
N LYS A 125 3.43 -5.76 4.89
CA LYS A 125 3.29 -4.35 5.25
C LYS A 125 2.46 -3.56 4.24
N LEU A 126 2.38 -4.02 2.98
CA LEU A 126 1.51 -3.41 1.96
C LEU A 126 0.02 -3.49 2.34
N PRO A 127 -0.55 -4.65 2.71
CA PRO A 127 -1.91 -4.72 3.24
C PRO A 127 -2.16 -3.85 4.47
N ILE A 128 -1.18 -3.78 5.40
CA ILE A 128 -1.31 -2.93 6.58
C ILE A 128 -1.38 -1.45 6.17
N LEU A 129 -0.50 -1.01 5.25
CA LEU A 129 -0.54 0.35 4.70
C LEU A 129 -1.92 0.69 4.13
N VAL A 130 -2.47 -0.21 3.31
CA VAL A 130 -3.79 -0.03 2.70
C VAL A 130 -4.88 0.14 3.76
N GLU A 131 -4.88 -0.68 4.81
CA GLU A 131 -5.88 -0.59 5.88
C GLU A 131 -5.70 0.66 6.75
N VAL A 132 -4.45 1.07 7.04
CA VAL A 132 -4.18 2.35 7.74
C VAL A 132 -4.79 3.51 6.96
N LEU A 133 -4.47 3.63 5.67
CA LEU A 133 -5.01 4.68 4.81
C LEU A 133 -6.54 4.60 4.67
N ALA A 134 -7.11 3.38 4.67
CA ALA A 134 -8.56 3.18 4.65
C ALA A 134 -9.22 3.71 5.92
N GLN A 135 -8.65 3.43 7.08
CA GLN A 135 -9.17 3.89 8.35
C GLN A 135 -8.99 5.40 8.55
N GLU A 136 -7.89 5.98 8.03
CA GLU A 136 -7.72 7.44 7.99
C GLU A 136 -8.80 8.10 7.12
N GLN A 137 -9.10 7.57 5.95
CA GLN A 137 -10.14 8.09 5.07
C GLN A 137 -11.53 8.01 5.70
N LEU A 138 -11.78 6.99 6.51
CA LEU A 138 -13.02 6.81 7.26
C LEU A 138 -13.06 7.61 8.56
N ASN A 139 -12.02 8.40 8.91
CA ASN A 139 -11.83 9.13 10.16
C ASN A 139 -11.91 8.20 11.42
N ARG A 140 -11.47 6.95 11.29
CA ARG A 140 -11.34 5.99 12.39
C ARG A 140 -9.95 6.01 13.02
N LEU A 141 -8.98 6.52 12.29
CA LEU A 141 -7.59 6.72 12.67
C LEU A 141 -7.16 8.09 12.15
N ASP A 142 -6.39 8.84 12.93
CA ASP A 142 -5.79 10.11 12.47
C ASP A 142 -4.28 9.94 12.34
N GLU A 143 -3.68 10.49 11.29
CA GLU A 143 -2.23 10.43 11.06
C GLU A 143 -1.41 11.05 12.21
N ASP A 144 -2.01 11.95 13.00
CA ASP A 144 -1.41 12.58 14.19
C ASP A 144 -1.71 11.83 15.50
N ASP A 145 -2.55 10.76 15.48
CA ASP A 145 -2.79 9.92 16.64
C ASP A 145 -1.48 9.32 17.16
N LEU A 146 -1.25 9.40 18.47
CA LEU A 146 -0.05 8.87 19.10
C LEU A 146 -0.29 7.44 19.58
N LEU A 147 0.44 6.48 19.03
CA LEU A 147 0.44 5.08 19.43
C LEU A 147 1.71 4.77 20.23
N GLU A 148 1.55 4.01 21.29
CA GLU A 148 2.66 3.58 22.14
C GLU A 148 3.33 2.32 21.57
N VAL A 149 4.66 2.31 21.53
CA VAL A 149 5.47 1.12 21.23
C VAL A 149 5.56 0.30 22.50
N ARG A 150 4.80 -0.76 22.62
CA ARG A 150 4.72 -1.58 23.82
C ARG A 150 5.76 -2.70 23.80
N GLN A 151 6.05 -3.26 24.98
CA GLN A 151 6.93 -4.41 25.09
C GLN A 151 6.45 -5.63 24.28
N GLU A 152 5.14 -5.80 24.15
CA GLU A 152 4.52 -6.86 23.35
C GLU A 152 4.70 -6.70 21.85
N ASP A 153 5.00 -5.48 21.37
CA ASP A 153 5.30 -5.19 19.97
C ASP A 153 6.77 -5.45 19.61
N TRP A 154 7.59 -5.71 20.62
CA TRP A 154 9.02 -5.90 20.40
C TRP A 154 9.28 -7.17 19.57
N THR A 155 10.11 -7.03 18.56
CA THR A 155 10.56 -8.13 17.69
C THR A 155 11.92 -7.80 17.09
N ASP A 156 12.69 -8.82 16.78
CA ASP A 156 13.92 -8.70 16.03
C ASP A 156 13.67 -8.35 14.55
N GLY A 157 14.75 -8.05 13.87
CA GLY A 157 14.80 -7.84 12.43
C GLY A 157 14.90 -6.39 12.03
N SER A 158 14.32 -6.02 10.88
CA SER A 158 14.48 -4.69 10.30
C SER A 158 13.82 -3.60 11.14
N GLY A 159 14.43 -2.44 11.15
CA GLY A 159 13.88 -1.21 11.72
C GLY A 159 14.78 -0.57 12.78
N VAL A 160 14.27 0.47 13.42
CA VAL A 160 14.99 1.33 14.37
C VAL A 160 14.29 1.44 15.73
N LEU A 161 13.14 0.78 15.90
CA LEU A 161 12.31 0.93 17.10
C LEU A 161 12.65 -0.03 18.22
N GLN A 162 13.62 -0.95 18.07
CA GLN A 162 14.01 -1.94 19.09
C GLN A 162 14.44 -1.29 20.42
N ALA A 163 15.05 -0.10 20.35
CA ALA A 163 15.49 0.66 21.53
C ALA A 163 14.47 1.72 22.01
N ARG A 164 13.25 1.73 21.43
CA ARG A 164 12.25 2.77 21.64
C ARG A 164 10.94 2.26 22.26
N VAL A 165 11.00 1.14 22.96
CA VAL A 165 9.87 0.63 23.76
C VAL A 165 9.50 1.65 24.83
N GLY A 166 8.20 1.98 24.93
CA GLY A 166 7.66 3.02 25.80
C GLY A 166 7.47 4.38 25.10
N ASP A 167 8.08 4.59 23.93
CA ASP A 167 7.86 5.81 23.16
C ASP A 167 6.45 5.85 22.54
N ARG A 168 5.96 7.07 22.31
CA ARG A 168 4.73 7.31 21.57
C ARG A 168 5.03 8.01 20.27
N LEU A 169 4.68 7.37 19.15
CA LEU A 169 4.89 7.90 17.81
C LEU A 169 3.54 8.12 17.12
N SER A 170 3.50 9.09 16.21
CA SER A 170 2.31 9.31 15.39
C SER A 170 2.10 8.16 14.39
N VAL A 171 0.86 7.92 14.00
CA VAL A 171 0.50 6.98 12.94
C VAL A 171 1.31 7.29 11.67
N ARG A 172 1.46 8.57 11.32
CA ARG A 172 2.28 9.05 10.21
C ARG A 172 3.73 8.55 10.30
N GLU A 173 4.37 8.74 11.45
CA GLU A 173 5.76 8.33 11.64
C GLU A 173 5.91 6.81 11.63
N LEU A 174 5.00 6.08 12.28
CA LEU A 174 4.98 4.62 12.25
C LEU A 174 4.78 4.08 10.84
N THR A 175 3.88 4.67 10.05
CA THR A 175 3.63 4.28 8.65
C THR A 175 4.85 4.54 7.79
N ARG A 176 5.53 5.67 7.99
CA ARG A 176 6.80 5.98 7.31
C ARG A 176 7.86 4.93 7.65
N LEU A 177 8.10 4.66 8.92
CA LEU A 177 9.10 3.67 9.38
C LEU A 177 8.77 2.27 8.85
N MET A 178 7.51 1.85 8.89
CA MET A 178 7.06 0.56 8.37
C MET A 178 7.41 0.38 6.89
N ILE A 179 7.24 1.41 6.08
CA ILE A 179 7.44 1.30 4.62
C ILE A 179 8.90 1.57 4.24
N GLN A 180 9.51 2.67 4.69
CA GLN A 180 10.84 3.09 4.27
C GLN A 180 11.94 2.25 4.91
N ASP A 181 11.92 2.13 6.24
CA ASP A 181 12.92 1.38 7.00
C ASP A 181 12.55 -0.10 7.14
N SER A 182 11.39 -0.47 6.61
CA SER A 182 10.82 -1.81 6.80
C SER A 182 10.71 -2.21 8.27
N ASP A 183 10.46 -1.25 9.18
CA ASP A 183 10.45 -1.47 10.62
C ASP A 183 9.36 -2.47 11.02
N ASN A 184 9.77 -3.56 11.66
CA ASN A 184 8.89 -4.65 12.07
C ASN A 184 8.01 -4.25 13.27
N ILE A 185 8.56 -3.48 14.20
CA ILE A 185 7.83 -3.02 15.38
C ILE A 185 6.76 -2.01 14.96
N ALA A 186 7.09 -1.06 14.07
CA ALA A 186 6.11 -0.14 13.51
C ALA A 186 4.96 -0.88 12.83
N ALA A 187 5.27 -1.95 12.07
CA ALA A 187 4.24 -2.78 11.44
C ALA A 187 3.32 -3.46 12.46
N LEU A 188 3.87 -3.97 13.57
CA LEU A 188 3.10 -4.61 14.63
C LEU A 188 2.24 -3.63 15.41
N VAL A 189 2.76 -2.43 15.73
CA VAL A 189 1.98 -1.35 16.39
C VAL A 189 0.81 -0.95 15.50
N LEU A 190 1.04 -0.72 14.21
CA LEU A 190 -0.02 -0.37 13.25
C LEU A 190 -1.02 -1.51 13.06
N LEU A 191 -0.54 -2.76 12.91
CA LEU A 191 -1.42 -3.93 12.80
C LEU A 191 -2.32 -4.09 14.03
N ASN A 192 -1.79 -3.79 15.23
CA ASN A 192 -2.58 -3.79 16.45
C ASN A 192 -3.66 -2.70 16.44
N ALA A 193 -3.32 -1.51 15.93
CA ALA A 193 -4.26 -0.39 15.86
C ALA A 193 -5.39 -0.63 14.85
N VAL A 194 -5.07 -1.12 13.65
CA VAL A 194 -6.07 -1.33 12.60
C VAL A 194 -6.77 -2.69 12.69
N GLY A 195 -6.11 -3.71 13.26
CA GLY A 195 -6.62 -5.08 13.43
C GLY A 195 -6.44 -5.98 12.21
N SER A 196 -5.88 -7.18 12.41
CA SER A 196 -5.65 -8.19 11.36
C SER A 196 -6.94 -8.58 10.62
N ASN A 197 -8.07 -8.68 11.33
CA ASN A 197 -9.37 -8.97 10.73
C ASN A 197 -9.81 -7.91 9.72
N ASN A 198 -9.56 -6.62 10.02
CA ASN A 198 -9.89 -5.53 9.10
C ASN A 198 -8.97 -5.56 7.88
N VAL A 199 -7.66 -5.78 8.09
CA VAL A 199 -6.70 -5.96 6.99
C VAL A 199 -7.16 -7.09 6.05
N ASN A 200 -7.47 -8.27 6.60
CA ASN A 200 -7.92 -9.42 5.81
C ASN A 200 -9.27 -9.18 5.13
N ALA A 201 -10.21 -8.50 5.78
CA ALA A 201 -11.49 -8.12 5.17
C ALA A 201 -11.31 -7.13 4.01
N THR A 202 -10.33 -6.24 4.10
CA THR A 202 -9.96 -5.34 3.00
C THR A 202 -9.35 -6.12 1.84
N LEU A 203 -8.44 -7.07 2.11
CA LEU A 203 -7.91 -7.99 1.09
C LEU A 203 -9.02 -8.76 0.37
N ASP A 204 -9.98 -9.32 1.12
CA ASP A 204 -11.11 -10.05 0.53
C ASP A 204 -11.99 -9.17 -0.37
N ARG A 205 -12.24 -7.91 0.04
CA ARG A 205 -12.98 -6.92 -0.78
C ARG A 205 -12.25 -6.57 -2.08
N LEU A 206 -10.91 -6.53 -2.04
CA LEU A 206 -10.08 -6.28 -3.21
C LEU A 206 -9.86 -7.55 -4.05
N GLY A 207 -10.42 -8.70 -3.65
CA GLY A 207 -10.27 -9.97 -4.36
C GLY A 207 -8.91 -10.66 -4.14
N LEU A 208 -8.10 -10.21 -3.18
CA LEU A 208 -6.73 -10.67 -2.92
C LEU A 208 -6.75 -11.88 -1.96
N ARG A 209 -7.25 -13.00 -2.44
CA ARG A 209 -7.57 -14.16 -1.61
C ARG A 209 -6.38 -15.05 -1.27
N GLY A 210 -5.29 -14.94 -2.03
CA GLY A 210 -4.03 -15.66 -1.78
C GLY A 210 -3.15 -14.97 -0.74
N THR A 211 -3.48 -13.73 -0.33
CA THR A 211 -2.73 -12.95 0.65
C THR A 211 -3.43 -12.95 1.99
N ARG A 212 -2.68 -13.20 3.07
CA ARG A 212 -3.19 -13.16 4.45
C ARG A 212 -2.18 -12.56 5.40
N VAL A 213 -2.66 -11.71 6.30
CA VAL A 213 -1.90 -11.13 7.41
C VAL A 213 -2.36 -11.78 8.71
N VAL A 214 -1.41 -12.17 9.56
CA VAL A 214 -1.64 -12.90 10.81
C VAL A 214 -1.12 -12.07 11.99
N ASP A 215 -1.92 -11.93 13.04
CA ASP A 215 -1.46 -11.35 14.30
C ASP A 215 -1.25 -12.44 15.37
N ARG A 216 -0.02 -12.92 15.48
CA ARG A 216 0.35 -13.98 16.43
C ARG A 216 0.16 -13.57 17.89
N ARG A 217 0.20 -12.27 18.21
CA ARG A 217 -0.03 -11.76 19.57
C ARG A 217 -1.48 -11.94 20.00
N ARG A 218 -2.40 -12.02 19.03
CA ARG A 218 -3.82 -12.34 19.26
C ARG A 218 -4.11 -13.85 19.21
N GLY A 219 -3.07 -14.69 19.17
CA GLY A 219 -3.20 -16.14 19.13
C GLY A 219 -3.52 -16.70 17.74
N GLU A 220 -3.45 -15.88 16.69
CA GLU A 220 -3.61 -16.35 15.32
C GLU A 220 -2.43 -17.26 14.94
N ARG A 221 -2.72 -18.33 14.23
CA ARG A 221 -1.73 -19.33 13.80
C ARG A 221 -1.36 -19.10 12.34
N GLY A 222 -0.15 -19.51 11.98
CA GLY A 222 0.35 -19.46 10.61
C GLY A 222 1.37 -18.34 10.39
N GLU A 223 1.59 -18.02 9.15
CA GLU A 223 2.52 -16.99 8.69
C GLU A 223 1.82 -16.00 7.77
N HIS A 224 2.40 -14.82 7.64
CA HIS A 224 1.99 -13.91 6.58
C HIS A 224 2.32 -14.56 5.24
N VAL A 225 1.34 -14.66 4.36
CA VAL A 225 1.51 -15.19 3.01
C VAL A 225 1.00 -14.23 1.97
N THR A 226 1.57 -14.31 0.76
CA THR A 226 1.11 -13.54 -0.40
C THR A 226 1.32 -14.33 -1.68
N THR A 227 0.74 -13.85 -2.78
CA THR A 227 0.98 -14.34 -4.13
C THR A 227 1.50 -13.21 -5.01
N ALA A 228 2.22 -13.55 -6.08
CA ALA A 228 2.68 -12.54 -7.02
C ALA A 228 1.51 -11.84 -7.71
N ARG A 229 0.40 -12.55 -7.96
CA ARG A 229 -0.82 -11.98 -8.54
C ARG A 229 -1.48 -10.98 -7.60
N ASP A 230 -1.70 -11.35 -6.34
CA ASP A 230 -2.35 -10.46 -5.38
C ASP A 230 -1.54 -9.19 -5.15
N THR A 231 -0.21 -9.34 -5.01
CA THR A 231 0.69 -8.20 -4.85
C THR A 231 0.67 -7.29 -6.09
N ALA A 232 0.69 -7.88 -7.31
CA ALA A 232 0.59 -7.11 -8.55
C ALA A 232 -0.78 -6.41 -8.68
N THR A 233 -1.87 -7.08 -8.30
CA THR A 233 -3.21 -6.49 -8.28
C THR A 233 -3.27 -5.30 -7.33
N LEU A 234 -2.75 -5.45 -6.11
CA LEU A 234 -2.73 -4.37 -5.12
C LEU A 234 -1.96 -3.15 -5.64
N LEU A 235 -0.76 -3.36 -6.18
CA LEU A 235 0.05 -2.28 -6.74
C LEU A 235 -0.59 -1.64 -7.97
N SER A 236 -1.29 -2.42 -8.81
CA SER A 236 -2.04 -1.90 -9.95
C SER A 236 -3.22 -1.03 -9.52
N ILE A 237 -3.93 -1.42 -8.47
CA ILE A 237 -5.00 -0.62 -7.84
C ILE A 237 -4.44 0.72 -7.33
N VAL A 238 -3.28 0.68 -6.65
CA VAL A 238 -2.59 1.89 -6.17
C VAL A 238 -2.18 2.77 -7.34
N ALA A 239 -1.52 2.21 -8.36
CA ALA A 239 -1.04 2.95 -9.53
C ALA A 239 -2.17 3.59 -10.35
N SER A 240 -3.33 2.94 -10.41
CA SER A 240 -4.51 3.43 -11.15
C SER A 240 -5.35 4.45 -10.38
N GLY A 241 -4.95 4.86 -9.18
CA GLY A 241 -5.72 5.81 -8.37
C GLY A 241 -7.01 5.23 -7.79
N GLN A 242 -7.14 3.91 -7.71
CA GLN A 242 -8.40 3.21 -7.37
C GLN A 242 -8.38 2.58 -5.97
N LEU A 243 -7.41 2.85 -5.14
CA LEU A 243 -7.27 2.21 -3.81
C LEU A 243 -8.40 2.75 -2.93
N ILE A 244 -9.20 3.37 -2.84
CA ILE A 244 -10.35 3.90 -2.11
C ILE A 244 -10.82 5.15 -2.87
N ASP A 245 -9.89 6.08 -3.02
CA ASP A 245 -10.00 7.26 -3.86
C ASP A 245 -8.60 7.64 -4.41
N PRO A 246 -8.52 8.59 -5.35
CA PRO A 246 -7.23 9.02 -5.91
C PRO A 246 -6.27 9.60 -4.87
N THR A 247 -6.77 10.29 -3.85
CA THR A 247 -5.94 10.91 -2.78
C THR A 247 -5.27 9.84 -1.93
N THR A 248 -6.00 8.78 -1.59
CA THR A 248 -5.49 7.63 -0.83
C THR A 248 -4.42 6.88 -1.62
N SER A 249 -4.65 6.67 -2.92
CA SER A 249 -3.67 6.06 -3.81
C SER A 249 -2.40 6.90 -3.92
N GLU A 250 -2.53 8.22 -4.04
CA GLU A 250 -1.39 9.13 -4.07
C GLU A 250 -0.60 9.13 -2.75
N ALA A 251 -1.27 9.00 -1.60
CA ALA A 251 -0.61 8.87 -0.31
C ALA A 251 0.22 7.56 -0.23
N ALA A 252 -0.35 6.44 -0.71
CA ALA A 252 0.37 5.17 -0.80
C ALA A 252 1.59 5.29 -1.73
N LEU A 253 1.43 5.87 -2.92
CA LEU A 253 2.52 6.08 -3.87
C LEU A 253 3.65 6.91 -3.26
N ARG A 254 3.35 8.04 -2.62
CA ARG A 254 4.36 8.89 -1.97
C ARG A 254 5.19 8.14 -0.93
N LEU A 255 4.58 7.22 -0.18
CA LEU A 255 5.30 6.40 0.80
C LEU A 255 6.20 5.36 0.12
N LEU A 256 5.71 4.72 -0.93
CA LEU A 256 6.43 3.67 -1.68
C LEU A 256 7.55 4.24 -2.57
N GLU A 257 7.45 5.49 -3.01
CA GLU A 257 8.48 6.21 -3.80
C GLU A 257 9.67 6.68 -2.96
N GLN A 258 9.56 6.68 -1.63
CA GLN A 258 10.65 7.13 -0.76
C GLN A 258 11.84 6.17 -0.82
N PRO A 259 13.07 6.66 -0.63
CA PRO A 259 14.25 5.81 -0.57
C PRO A 259 14.09 4.69 0.47
N GLN A 260 14.46 3.48 0.09
CA GLN A 260 14.41 2.29 0.93
C GLN A 260 15.81 1.65 1.02
N ALA A 261 16.04 0.81 2.03
CA ALA A 261 17.33 0.18 2.28
C ALA A 261 17.78 -0.77 1.14
N HIS A 262 16.83 -1.39 0.45
CA HIS A 262 17.07 -2.26 -0.68
C HIS A 262 16.17 -1.89 -1.85
N THR A 263 16.74 -1.88 -3.06
CA THR A 263 16.07 -1.50 -4.30
C THR A 263 16.47 -2.46 -5.43
N TRP A 264 16.36 -3.78 -5.17
CA TRP A 264 16.82 -4.81 -6.11
C TRP A 264 16.15 -4.71 -7.49
N LEU A 265 14.88 -4.29 -7.48
CA LEU A 265 14.13 -4.03 -8.71
C LEU A 265 14.75 -2.89 -9.53
N ALA A 266 15.34 -1.88 -8.87
CA ALA A 266 15.95 -0.73 -9.52
C ALA A 266 17.38 -0.99 -10.02
N GLU A 267 18.08 -2.01 -9.54
CA GLU A 267 19.52 -2.21 -9.79
C GLU A 267 19.91 -2.25 -11.26
N SER A 268 19.03 -2.75 -12.11
CA SER A 268 19.26 -2.85 -13.54
C SER A 268 18.57 -1.76 -14.37
N LEU A 269 17.81 -0.88 -13.72
CA LEU A 269 17.08 0.17 -14.39
C LEU A 269 17.89 1.47 -14.45
N PRO A 270 17.64 2.35 -15.44
CA PRO A 270 18.28 3.66 -15.47
C PRO A 270 18.00 4.45 -14.20
N TRP A 271 18.99 5.11 -13.62
CA TRP A 271 18.96 5.82 -12.35
C TRP A 271 17.85 6.90 -12.24
N TRP A 272 17.35 7.40 -13.35
CA TRP A 272 16.30 8.41 -13.43
C TRP A 272 14.88 7.83 -13.49
N VAL A 273 14.75 6.52 -13.57
CA VAL A 273 13.43 5.85 -13.55
C VAL A 273 12.88 5.91 -12.14
N LYS A 274 11.69 6.48 -11.99
CA LYS A 274 10.98 6.49 -10.72
C LYS A 274 10.36 5.12 -10.44
N ILE A 275 10.44 4.71 -9.19
CA ILE A 275 9.91 3.43 -8.73
C ILE A 275 9.22 3.64 -7.37
N ALA A 276 7.98 3.14 -7.26
CA ALA A 276 7.29 2.98 -5.99
C ALA A 276 7.28 1.49 -5.64
N HIS A 277 7.97 1.07 -4.58
CA HIS A 277 8.18 -0.34 -4.33
C HIS A 277 8.20 -0.73 -2.86
N LYS A 278 8.12 -2.03 -2.59
CA LYS A 278 8.41 -2.63 -1.29
C LYS A 278 9.18 -3.92 -1.49
N TRP A 279 10.28 -4.03 -0.79
CA TRP A 279 11.09 -5.24 -0.72
C TRP A 279 10.74 -6.10 0.50
N GLY A 280 11.10 -7.38 0.45
CA GLY A 280 11.00 -8.33 1.55
C GLY A 280 12.17 -9.28 1.57
N ASP A 281 12.74 -9.54 2.74
CA ASP A 281 13.90 -10.41 2.94
C ASP A 281 13.68 -11.35 4.12
N LEU A 282 13.90 -12.64 3.88
CA LEU A 282 13.94 -13.72 4.84
C LEU A 282 15.16 -14.60 4.52
N PRO A 283 15.62 -15.43 5.45
CA PRO A 283 16.75 -16.33 5.18
C PRO A 283 16.56 -17.22 3.94
N THR A 284 15.32 -17.56 3.61
CA THR A 284 14.97 -18.47 2.51
C THR A 284 14.18 -17.80 1.37
N ALA A 285 13.89 -16.49 1.46
CA ALA A 285 13.03 -15.82 0.50
C ALA A 285 13.42 -14.34 0.34
N ARG A 286 13.57 -13.89 -0.91
CA ARG A 286 13.70 -12.47 -1.26
C ARG A 286 12.64 -12.06 -2.24
N HIS A 287 12.06 -10.90 -2.01
CA HIS A 287 10.97 -10.37 -2.78
C HIS A 287 11.21 -8.90 -3.09
N ASP A 288 10.82 -8.48 -4.29
CA ASP A 288 10.64 -7.06 -4.56
C ASP A 288 9.41 -6.88 -5.47
N ALA A 289 8.59 -5.91 -5.13
CA ALA A 289 7.34 -5.64 -5.79
C ALA A 289 7.18 -4.13 -5.96
N GLY A 290 7.04 -3.67 -7.21
CA GLY A 290 7.03 -2.23 -7.46
C GLY A 290 6.27 -1.83 -8.72
N ILE A 291 5.94 -0.54 -8.73
CA ILE A 291 5.39 0.22 -9.84
C ILE A 291 6.55 0.97 -10.46
N VAL A 292 6.79 0.79 -11.75
CA VAL A 292 7.87 1.42 -12.49
C VAL A 292 7.28 2.46 -13.44
N PHE A 293 7.68 3.72 -13.26
CA PHE A 293 7.26 4.85 -14.10
C PHE A 293 8.27 5.07 -15.22
N SER A 294 8.01 4.48 -16.38
CA SER A 294 8.88 4.62 -17.55
C SER A 294 8.37 5.68 -18.53
N PRO A 295 9.21 6.20 -19.44
CA PRO A 295 8.80 7.20 -20.43
C PRO A 295 7.69 6.74 -21.37
N ARG A 296 7.46 5.44 -21.48
CA ARG A 296 6.47 4.83 -22.40
C ARG A 296 5.24 4.31 -21.73
N GLY A 297 5.17 4.41 -20.43
CA GLY A 297 4.04 3.97 -19.64
C GLY A 297 4.47 3.38 -18.31
N THR A 298 3.48 3.16 -17.49
CA THR A 298 3.64 2.60 -16.15
C THR A 298 3.43 1.09 -16.20
N PHE A 299 4.27 0.34 -15.52
CA PHE A 299 4.08 -1.09 -15.35
C PHE A 299 4.33 -1.53 -13.91
N VAL A 300 3.71 -2.63 -13.51
CA VAL A 300 3.97 -3.30 -12.23
C VAL A 300 4.88 -4.48 -12.47
N SER A 301 5.90 -4.65 -11.61
CA SER A 301 6.78 -5.82 -11.59
C SER A 301 6.82 -6.39 -10.19
N VAL A 302 6.47 -7.67 -10.04
CA VAL A 302 6.51 -8.42 -8.79
C VAL A 302 7.34 -9.68 -8.99
N VAL A 303 8.31 -9.89 -8.10
CA VAL A 303 9.11 -11.13 -8.07
C VAL A 303 9.18 -11.62 -6.63
N LEU A 304 8.69 -12.82 -6.42
CA LEU A 304 8.72 -13.55 -5.15
C LEU A 304 9.63 -14.77 -5.33
N THR A 305 10.52 -15.03 -4.37
CA THR A 305 11.40 -16.21 -4.43
C THR A 305 11.33 -17.01 -3.14
N GLU A 306 11.54 -18.32 -3.23
CA GLU A 306 11.65 -19.23 -2.09
C GLU A 306 12.67 -20.32 -2.39
N GLY A 307 13.60 -20.54 -1.45
CA GLY A 307 14.68 -21.52 -1.63
C GLY A 307 15.68 -21.14 -2.74
N VAL A 308 15.73 -19.87 -3.12
CA VAL A 308 16.72 -19.31 -4.05
C VAL A 308 17.83 -18.66 -3.24
N ALA A 309 19.09 -18.89 -3.62
CA ALA A 309 20.23 -18.26 -2.97
C ALA A 309 20.09 -16.72 -3.03
N PRO A 310 20.43 -15.98 -1.95
CA PRO A 310 20.18 -14.54 -1.84
C PRO A 310 20.64 -13.72 -3.05
N ASP A 311 21.88 -13.90 -3.50
CA ASP A 311 22.42 -13.17 -4.66
C ASP A 311 21.73 -13.55 -5.98
N GLU A 312 21.28 -14.80 -6.09
CA GLU A 312 20.55 -15.25 -7.28
C GLU A 312 19.13 -14.69 -7.30
N ALA A 313 18.47 -14.63 -6.12
CA ALA A 313 17.18 -13.99 -5.99
C ALA A 313 17.23 -12.51 -6.39
N GLN A 314 18.24 -11.77 -5.90
CA GLN A 314 18.48 -10.37 -6.27
C GLN A 314 18.70 -10.21 -7.78
N ARG A 315 19.57 -11.04 -8.40
CA ARG A 315 19.77 -11.02 -9.85
C ARG A 315 18.49 -11.36 -10.62
N THR A 316 17.67 -12.26 -10.10
CA THR A 316 16.41 -12.65 -10.74
C THR A 316 15.41 -11.50 -10.72
N ILE A 317 15.31 -10.78 -9.60
CA ILE A 317 14.48 -9.57 -9.46
C ILE A 317 14.95 -8.52 -10.47
N ALA A 318 16.27 -8.23 -10.50
CA ALA A 318 16.83 -7.24 -11.39
C ALA A 318 16.63 -7.61 -12.88
N ARG A 319 16.91 -8.88 -13.28
CA ARG A 319 16.68 -9.35 -14.66
C ARG A 319 15.22 -9.25 -15.10
N THR A 320 14.29 -9.56 -14.19
CA THR A 320 12.86 -9.46 -14.48
C THR A 320 12.47 -8.02 -14.73
N ALA A 321 12.91 -7.10 -13.87
CA ALA A 321 12.66 -5.67 -14.03
C ALA A 321 13.27 -5.13 -15.35
N GLN A 322 14.51 -5.51 -15.67
CA GLN A 322 15.17 -5.14 -16.91
C GLN A 322 14.43 -5.66 -18.15
N ALA A 323 14.04 -6.94 -18.14
CA ALA A 323 13.31 -7.54 -19.25
C ALA A 323 11.95 -6.86 -19.50
N ALA A 324 11.25 -6.50 -18.43
CA ALA A 324 10.01 -5.72 -18.51
C ALA A 324 10.27 -4.31 -19.05
N TYR A 325 11.29 -3.62 -18.53
CA TYR A 325 11.65 -2.27 -18.95
C TYR A 325 12.08 -2.23 -20.43
N ASP A 326 12.90 -3.17 -20.91
CA ASP A 326 13.33 -3.25 -22.31
C ASP A 326 12.15 -3.44 -23.26
N TYR A 327 11.12 -4.14 -22.83
CA TYR A 327 9.94 -4.39 -23.64
C TYR A 327 8.89 -3.27 -23.55
N LEU A 328 8.62 -2.79 -22.35
CA LEU A 328 7.56 -1.82 -22.07
C LEU A 328 8.08 -0.39 -22.01
N GLY A 329 9.30 -0.18 -21.51
CA GLY A 329 9.87 1.12 -21.18
C GLY A 329 10.74 1.75 -22.25
N SER A 330 11.29 0.97 -23.19
CA SER A 330 12.21 1.47 -24.21
C SER A 330 11.52 2.15 -25.40
N SER A 331 12.12 3.19 -25.95
CA SER A 331 11.49 4.17 -26.86
C SER A 331 11.16 3.70 -28.29
N VAL A 332 11.26 2.42 -28.63
CA VAL A 332 11.00 1.93 -29.98
C VAL A 332 9.94 0.82 -29.99
N ARG A 333 8.66 1.21 -30.03
CA ARG A 333 7.66 0.32 -30.63
C ARG A 333 7.78 0.46 -32.15
N THR A 334 8.40 -0.50 -32.82
CA THR A 334 8.09 -0.74 -34.24
C THR A 334 6.60 -1.08 -34.28
N ARG A 335 5.78 -0.14 -34.76
CA ARG A 335 4.41 -0.47 -35.19
C ARG A 335 4.59 -1.55 -36.25
N SER A 336 4.29 -2.81 -35.93
CA SER A 336 4.02 -3.80 -36.96
C SER A 336 2.81 -3.26 -37.71
N ALA A 337 3.06 -2.76 -38.91
CA ALA A 337 2.02 -2.44 -39.86
C ALA A 337 1.23 -3.72 -40.08
N SER A 338 -0.01 -3.76 -39.59
CA SER A 338 -1.01 -4.67 -40.13
C SER A 338 -1.29 -4.20 -41.55
N SER A 339 -0.60 -4.79 -42.51
CA SER A 339 -0.96 -4.71 -43.93
C SER A 339 -2.23 -5.52 -44.11
N THR A 340 -3.25 -4.83 -44.49
CA THR A 340 -4.42 -5.19 -45.35
C THR A 340 -4.72 -6.68 -45.46
#